data_931006c29764e4def67ff99fbfaff78d
#
_entry.id   931006c29764e4def67ff99fbfaff78d
#
_cell.length_a   1.000
_cell.length_b   1.000
_cell.length_c   1.000
_cell.angle_alpha   90.00
_cell.angle_beta   90.00
_cell.angle_gamma   90.00
#
_symmetry.space_group_name_H-M   'P 1'
#
loop_
_entity.id
_entity.type
_entity.pdbx_description
1 polymer ?
#
loop_
_entity_poly.entity_id
_entity_poly.type
_entity_poly.pdbx_seq_one_letter_code
_entity_poly.pdbx_strand_id
1 'polypeptide(L)'
;MDKPLRIGRIVTESDKSKADCSKIQNKNENSCFDVRKPRYKYDDLILPKNVWHELDILQSMIVNHNLIYHIWGMDKIDPYGDQLAFNLYGPPGTGKTMIVEALCNRWNKQLIDINLSQLESKYVGETGKNIVQAFQQAREYNAVLFFDEADTVLGKRLSNITQSADSSVNTARGVMLKQLEQHTGIVAFATNFAYNYDPAFVRRILKHIYIPL
;
A
#
# COMPACT_ATOMS: atom_id res chain seq x y z
N MET A 1 -5.39 -65.24 -17.04
CA MET A 1 -5.84 -63.87 -17.47
C MET A 1 -5.16 -62.81 -16.55
N ASP A 2 -3.97 -62.41 -16.93
CA ASP A 2 -3.16 -61.50 -16.14
C ASP A 2 -3.50 -60.04 -16.50
N LYS A 3 -3.85 -59.25 -15.52
CA LYS A 3 -4.02 -57.81 -15.70
C LYS A 3 -2.66 -57.14 -15.58
N PRO A 4 -2.26 -56.23 -16.51
CA PRO A 4 -0.98 -55.51 -16.42
C PRO A 4 -0.99 -54.49 -15.30
N LEU A 5 0.08 -54.46 -14.51
CA LEU A 5 0.41 -53.43 -13.50
C LEU A 5 0.61 -52.08 -14.19
N ARG A 6 -0.16 -51.05 -13.77
CA ARG A 6 0.08 -49.65 -14.17
C ARG A 6 1.24 -49.12 -13.36
N ILE A 7 2.37 -48.90 -14.02
CA ILE A 7 3.52 -48.17 -13.46
C ILE A 7 3.13 -46.69 -13.30
N GLY A 8 3.09 -46.21 -12.06
CA GLY A 8 2.88 -44.78 -11.77
C GLY A 8 4.02 -43.94 -12.32
N ARG A 9 3.68 -42.87 -13.00
CA ARG A 9 4.62 -41.90 -13.59
C ARG A 9 5.33 -41.18 -12.46
N ILE A 10 6.66 -41.26 -12.39
CA ILE A 10 7.49 -40.49 -11.44
C ILE A 10 7.41 -39.04 -11.85
N VAL A 11 6.85 -38.18 -10.99
CA VAL A 11 6.79 -36.74 -11.19
C VAL A 11 8.17 -36.17 -10.80
N THR A 12 8.89 -35.61 -11.78
CA THR A 12 10.19 -34.97 -11.57
C THR A 12 10.06 -33.56 -11.02
N GLU A 13 11.11 -33.05 -10.36
CA GLU A 13 11.11 -31.69 -9.80
C GLU A 13 10.85 -30.59 -10.85
N SER A 14 11.15 -30.86 -12.12
CA SER A 14 10.83 -29.96 -13.23
C SER A 14 9.32 -29.81 -13.49
N ASP A 15 8.52 -30.82 -13.17
CA ASP A 15 7.05 -30.76 -13.32
C ASP A 15 6.39 -29.96 -12.20
N LYS A 16 7.01 -29.91 -11.00
CA LYS A 16 6.54 -29.04 -9.89
C LYS A 16 6.80 -27.57 -10.15
N SER A 17 7.95 -27.22 -10.73
CA SER A 17 8.28 -25.82 -11.06
C SER A 17 7.38 -25.24 -12.15
N LYS A 18 6.95 -26.06 -13.13
CA LYS A 18 5.99 -25.64 -14.17
C LYS A 18 4.57 -25.48 -13.63
N ALA A 19 4.16 -26.31 -12.65
CA ALA A 19 2.85 -26.20 -12.01
C ALA A 19 2.75 -24.93 -11.12
N ASP A 20 3.84 -24.52 -10.48
CA ASP A 20 3.89 -23.29 -9.69
C ASP A 20 3.94 -22.03 -10.57
N CYS A 21 4.65 -22.06 -11.71
CA CYS A 21 4.61 -20.96 -12.68
C CYS A 21 3.22 -20.76 -13.30
N SER A 22 2.47 -21.84 -13.59
CA SER A 22 1.11 -21.74 -14.13
C SER A 22 0.09 -21.22 -13.11
N LYS A 23 0.29 -21.48 -11.81
CA LYS A 23 -0.55 -20.92 -10.73
C LYS A 23 -0.33 -19.42 -10.53
N ILE A 24 0.88 -18.92 -10.77
CA ILE A 24 1.20 -17.49 -10.70
C ILE A 24 0.61 -16.73 -11.90
N GLN A 25 0.59 -17.32 -13.10
CA GLN A 25 0.00 -16.70 -14.28
C GLN A 25 -1.53 -16.62 -14.25
N ASN A 26 -2.23 -17.61 -13.67
CA ASN A 26 -3.69 -17.60 -13.56
C ASN A 26 -4.25 -16.68 -12.46
N LYS A 27 -3.40 -16.15 -11.55
CA LYS A 27 -3.83 -15.14 -10.56
C LYS A 27 -3.94 -13.72 -11.14
N ASN A 28 -3.28 -13.45 -12.27
CA ASN A 28 -3.26 -12.10 -12.86
C ASN A 28 -4.53 -11.74 -13.65
N GLU A 29 -5.38 -12.71 -14.01
CA GLU A 29 -6.59 -12.44 -14.81
C GLU A 29 -7.77 -11.84 -14.02
N ASN A 30 -7.70 -11.83 -12.66
CA ASN A 30 -8.73 -11.26 -11.79
C ASN A 30 -8.24 -10.06 -10.96
N SER A 31 -7.03 -9.52 -11.22
CA SER A 31 -6.53 -8.38 -10.45
C SER A 31 -7.11 -7.08 -11.01
N CYS A 32 -7.86 -6.34 -10.16
CA CYS A 32 -8.42 -5.04 -10.53
C CYS A 32 -7.34 -3.95 -10.69
N PHE A 33 -6.20 -4.11 -10.01
CA PHE A 33 -5.07 -3.20 -10.02
C PHE A 33 -3.78 -3.93 -10.42
N ASP A 34 -2.87 -3.20 -11.08
CA ASP A 34 -1.58 -3.73 -11.50
C ASP A 34 -0.66 -3.94 -10.28
N VAL A 35 -0.20 -5.19 -10.11
CA VAL A 35 0.76 -5.58 -9.08
C VAL A 35 2.12 -5.68 -9.71
N ARG A 36 2.99 -4.73 -9.45
CA ARG A 36 4.29 -4.63 -10.10
C ARG A 36 5.47 -4.73 -9.15
N LYS A 37 6.62 -5.12 -9.69
CA LYS A 37 7.89 -5.04 -8.97
C LYS A 37 8.38 -3.60 -8.95
N PRO A 38 9.01 -3.17 -7.85
CA PRO A 38 9.64 -1.85 -7.78
C PRO A 38 10.80 -1.73 -8.77
N ARG A 39 10.98 -0.55 -9.35
CA ARG A 39 12.00 -0.27 -10.38
C ARG A 39 13.29 0.28 -9.81
N TYR A 40 13.19 1.07 -8.73
CA TYR A 40 14.31 1.79 -8.14
C TYR A 40 14.88 1.02 -6.94
N LYS A 41 16.20 1.15 -6.74
CA LYS A 41 16.88 0.64 -5.56
C LYS A 41 17.06 1.73 -4.52
N TYR A 42 17.20 1.34 -3.27
CA TYR A 42 17.40 2.27 -2.18
C TYR A 42 18.70 3.09 -2.34
N ASP A 43 19.73 2.47 -2.89
CA ASP A 43 21.04 3.09 -3.14
C ASP A 43 21.03 4.09 -4.32
N ASP A 44 19.99 4.08 -5.15
CA ASP A 44 19.82 5.03 -6.26
C ASP A 44 19.28 6.40 -5.78
N LEU A 45 18.85 6.50 -4.52
CA LEU A 45 18.26 7.71 -3.97
C LEU A 45 19.34 8.72 -3.58
N ILE A 46 19.17 9.97 -4.00
CA ILE A 46 20.00 11.11 -3.58
C ILE A 46 19.10 12.04 -2.77
N LEU A 47 19.25 12.01 -1.44
CA LEU A 47 18.37 12.72 -0.52
C LEU A 47 19.19 13.50 0.53
N PRO A 48 18.65 14.60 1.07
CA PRO A 48 19.24 15.30 2.20
C PRO A 48 19.36 14.40 3.44
N LYS A 49 20.36 14.67 4.29
CA LYS A 49 20.64 13.85 5.49
C LYS A 49 19.44 13.75 6.45
N ASN A 50 18.67 14.81 6.60
CA ASN A 50 17.46 14.79 7.42
C ASN A 50 16.39 13.86 6.87
N VAL A 51 16.22 13.78 5.56
CA VAL A 51 15.26 12.84 4.92
C VAL A 51 15.74 11.40 5.11
N TRP A 52 17.04 11.13 4.92
CA TRP A 52 17.62 9.81 5.21
C TRP A 52 17.34 9.37 6.63
N HIS A 53 17.55 10.25 7.62
CA HIS A 53 17.27 9.95 9.01
C HIS A 53 15.80 9.58 9.26
N GLU A 54 14.86 10.33 8.65
CA GLU A 54 13.42 10.03 8.76
C GLU A 54 13.04 8.69 8.11
N LEU A 55 13.65 8.37 6.96
CA LEU A 55 13.44 7.09 6.29
C LEU A 55 14.04 5.92 7.07
N ASP A 56 15.20 6.09 7.72
CA ASP A 56 15.81 5.06 8.56
C ASP A 56 14.96 4.79 9.82
N ILE A 57 14.38 5.85 10.42
CA ILE A 57 13.41 5.68 11.51
C ILE A 57 12.19 4.89 11.02
N LEU A 58 11.59 5.29 9.90
CA LEU A 58 10.44 4.60 9.32
C LEU A 58 10.76 3.12 9.06
N GLN A 59 11.91 2.85 8.46
CA GLN A 59 12.38 1.50 8.21
C GLN A 59 12.50 0.70 9.52
N SER A 60 13.11 1.29 10.54
CA SER A 60 13.27 0.63 11.84
C SER A 60 11.92 0.31 12.50
N MET A 61 10.94 1.22 12.38
CA MET A 61 9.59 0.99 12.87
C MET A 61 8.90 -0.16 12.14
N ILE A 62 9.00 -0.23 10.80
CA ILE A 62 8.39 -1.28 10.00
C ILE A 62 9.05 -2.64 10.24
N VAL A 63 10.38 -2.71 10.26
CA VAL A 63 11.11 -3.97 10.46
C VAL A 63 10.88 -4.54 11.86
N ASN A 64 10.85 -3.67 12.87
CA ASN A 64 10.67 -4.07 14.26
C ASN A 64 9.21 -4.04 14.72
N HIS A 65 8.26 -3.84 13.80
CA HIS A 65 6.86 -3.70 14.15
C HIS A 65 6.34 -4.87 14.99
N ASN A 66 6.60 -6.10 14.57
CA ASN A 66 6.20 -7.30 15.30
C ASN A 66 6.79 -7.35 16.71
N LEU A 67 8.06 -6.94 16.88
CA LEU A 67 8.72 -6.86 18.18
C LEU A 67 8.04 -5.83 19.08
N ILE A 68 7.83 -4.61 18.57
CA ILE A 68 7.29 -3.49 19.34
C ILE A 68 5.81 -3.75 19.66
N TYR A 69 5.04 -4.18 18.66
CA TYR A 69 3.60 -4.25 18.78
C TYR A 69 3.14 -5.51 19.53
N HIS A 70 3.63 -6.69 19.14
CA HIS A 70 3.17 -7.96 19.72
C HIS A 70 4.04 -8.46 20.86
N ILE A 71 5.38 -8.37 20.76
CA ILE A 71 6.27 -8.93 21.80
C ILE A 71 6.34 -8.00 23.02
N TRP A 72 6.46 -6.68 22.80
CA TRP A 72 6.43 -5.70 23.91
C TRP A 72 5.01 -5.40 24.41
N GLY A 73 3.99 -5.89 23.73
CA GLY A 73 2.61 -5.82 24.15
C GLY A 73 1.94 -4.47 23.96
N MET A 74 2.38 -3.68 22.95
CA MET A 74 1.72 -2.43 22.58
C MET A 74 0.30 -2.66 22.07
N ASP A 75 -0.01 -3.83 21.54
CA ASP A 75 -1.35 -4.27 21.14
C ASP A 75 -2.38 -4.24 22.27
N LYS A 76 -1.91 -4.40 23.51
CA LYS A 76 -2.77 -4.32 24.72
C LYS A 76 -3.11 -2.87 25.10
N ILE A 77 -2.27 -1.93 24.71
CA ILE A 77 -2.42 -0.48 25.00
C ILE A 77 -3.18 0.22 23.89
N ASP A 78 -2.83 -0.08 22.66
CA ASP A 78 -3.45 0.48 21.46
C ASP A 78 -3.82 -0.64 20.47
N PRO A 79 -5.01 -1.25 20.60
CA PRO A 79 -5.45 -2.32 19.69
C PRO A 79 -5.61 -1.88 18.24
N TYR A 80 -5.63 -0.58 17.97
CA TYR A 80 -5.81 -0.01 16.63
C TYR A 80 -4.52 0.53 16.01
N GLY A 81 -3.41 0.56 16.75
CA GLY A 81 -2.12 1.09 16.29
C GLY A 81 -1.28 0.13 15.43
N ASP A 82 -1.81 -1.06 15.10
CA ASP A 82 -1.13 -2.07 14.26
C ASP A 82 -1.03 -1.67 12.77
N GLN A 83 -1.12 -0.37 12.49
CA GLN A 83 -1.15 0.16 11.13
C GLN A 83 0.24 0.62 10.71
N LEU A 84 0.68 0.15 9.55
CA LEU A 84 1.95 0.53 8.94
C LEU A 84 1.73 1.53 7.79
N ALA A 85 1.01 2.62 8.08
CA ALA A 85 0.77 3.68 7.12
C ALA A 85 1.77 4.82 7.27
N PHE A 86 2.33 5.32 6.17
CA PHE A 86 3.17 6.52 6.16
C PHE A 86 2.82 7.45 5.00
N ASN A 87 3.18 8.72 5.14
CA ASN A 87 2.94 9.73 4.11
C ASN A 87 4.22 10.50 3.78
N LEU A 88 4.51 10.59 2.48
CA LEU A 88 5.54 11.46 1.93
C LEU A 88 4.86 12.72 1.39
N TYR A 89 5.29 13.89 1.85
CA TYR A 89 4.72 15.14 1.39
C TYR A 89 5.78 16.14 0.99
N GLY A 90 5.46 17.02 0.04
CA GLY A 90 6.39 18.04 -0.44
C GLY A 90 6.10 18.45 -1.89
N PRO A 91 6.84 19.38 -2.44
CA PRO A 91 6.62 19.90 -3.79
C PRO A 91 6.58 18.81 -4.86
N PRO A 92 5.88 19.02 -5.99
CA PRO A 92 5.92 18.07 -7.10
C PRO A 92 7.35 17.93 -7.64
N GLY A 93 7.67 16.77 -8.19
CA GLY A 93 8.99 16.50 -8.78
C GLY A 93 10.10 16.15 -7.78
N THR A 94 9.84 16.08 -6.48
CA THR A 94 10.85 15.74 -5.44
C THR A 94 11.14 14.25 -5.30
N GLY A 95 10.57 13.39 -6.16
CA GLY A 95 10.87 11.96 -6.17
C GLY A 95 10.11 11.11 -5.16
N LYS A 96 8.97 11.58 -4.60
CA LYS A 96 8.16 10.83 -3.62
C LYS A 96 7.83 9.41 -4.10
N THR A 97 7.35 9.24 -5.32
CA THR A 97 7.04 7.94 -5.93
C THR A 97 8.28 7.06 -6.04
N MET A 98 9.43 7.64 -6.43
CA MET A 98 10.71 6.93 -6.50
C MET A 98 11.15 6.42 -5.12
N ILE A 99 10.96 7.22 -4.07
CA ILE A 99 11.29 6.84 -2.69
C ILE A 99 10.43 5.65 -2.25
N VAL A 100 9.10 5.68 -2.52
CA VAL A 100 8.21 4.56 -2.18
C VAL A 100 8.63 3.29 -2.90
N GLU A 101 8.93 3.36 -4.20
CA GLU A 101 9.42 2.19 -4.95
C GLU A 101 10.73 1.64 -4.39
N ALA A 102 11.67 2.52 -4.06
CA ALA A 102 12.95 2.11 -3.48
C ALA A 102 12.80 1.45 -2.10
N LEU A 103 11.87 1.93 -1.28
CA LEU A 103 11.51 1.29 -0.01
C LEU A 103 10.88 -0.09 -0.24
N CYS A 104 9.97 -0.23 -1.20
CA CYS A 104 9.38 -1.52 -1.57
C CYS A 104 10.46 -2.53 -1.99
N ASN A 105 11.45 -2.08 -2.78
CA ASN A 105 12.58 -2.91 -3.17
C ASN A 105 13.37 -3.38 -1.94
N ARG A 106 13.67 -2.47 -1.02
CA ARG A 106 14.41 -2.78 0.22
C ARG A 106 13.65 -3.78 1.11
N TRP A 107 12.32 -3.71 1.15
CA TRP A 107 11.48 -4.66 1.91
C TRP A 107 11.17 -5.94 1.14
N ASN A 108 11.69 -6.10 -0.09
CA ASN A 108 11.39 -7.22 -0.98
C ASN A 108 9.88 -7.43 -1.18
N LYS A 109 9.15 -6.33 -1.37
CA LYS A 109 7.70 -6.32 -1.57
C LYS A 109 7.35 -5.82 -2.97
N GLN A 110 6.24 -6.34 -3.49
CA GLN A 110 5.59 -5.79 -4.67
C GLN A 110 4.84 -4.50 -4.33
N LEU A 111 4.47 -3.75 -5.36
CA LEU A 111 3.77 -2.47 -5.25
C LEU A 111 2.45 -2.52 -6.02
N ILE A 112 1.40 -2.03 -5.40
CA ILE A 112 0.15 -1.65 -6.06
C ILE A 112 0.07 -0.14 -6.02
N ASP A 113 0.16 0.48 -7.20
CA ASP A 113 0.21 1.93 -7.38
C ASP A 113 -1.16 2.44 -7.83
N ILE A 114 -1.74 3.35 -7.06
CA ILE A 114 -3.08 3.87 -7.29
C ILE A 114 -3.04 5.39 -7.29
N ASN A 115 -3.37 5.98 -8.43
CA ASN A 115 -3.63 7.40 -8.52
C ASN A 115 -5.09 7.69 -8.13
N LEU A 116 -5.29 8.33 -6.98
CA LEU A 116 -6.63 8.60 -6.45
C LEU A 116 -7.44 9.57 -7.31
N SER A 117 -6.80 10.56 -7.93
CA SER A 117 -7.48 11.49 -8.83
C SER A 117 -8.06 10.79 -10.05
N GLN A 118 -7.38 9.77 -10.57
CA GLN A 118 -7.88 8.96 -11.69
C GLN A 118 -9.01 8.02 -11.27
N LEU A 119 -8.96 7.49 -10.05
CA LEU A 119 -10.05 6.66 -9.51
C LEU A 119 -11.36 7.43 -9.38
N GLU A 120 -11.29 8.67 -8.90
CA GLU A 120 -12.47 9.53 -8.76
C GLU A 120 -13.07 9.90 -10.11
N SER A 121 -12.24 10.17 -11.12
CA SER A 121 -12.70 10.61 -12.44
C SER A 121 -13.31 9.50 -13.29
N LYS A 122 -12.81 8.27 -13.20
CA LYS A 122 -13.25 7.13 -14.04
C LYS A 122 -14.48 6.41 -13.49
N TYR A 123 -14.71 6.45 -12.18
CA TYR A 123 -15.68 5.58 -11.51
C TYR A 123 -16.53 6.35 -10.50
N VAL A 124 -17.26 7.36 -10.98
CA VAL A 124 -18.20 8.13 -10.15
C VAL A 124 -19.20 7.17 -9.49
N GLY A 125 -19.16 7.10 -8.14
CA GLY A 125 -20.00 6.21 -7.33
C GLY A 125 -19.40 4.85 -6.98
N GLU A 126 -18.27 4.43 -7.57
CA GLU A 126 -17.61 3.14 -7.29
C GLU A 126 -16.27 3.27 -6.54
N THR A 127 -15.80 4.49 -6.32
CA THR A 127 -14.50 4.76 -5.66
C THR A 127 -14.34 4.01 -4.34
N GLY A 128 -15.39 3.94 -3.53
CA GLY A 128 -15.34 3.19 -2.27
C GLY A 128 -15.14 1.69 -2.47
N LYS A 129 -15.75 1.07 -3.47
CA LYS A 129 -15.58 -0.35 -3.79
C LYS A 129 -14.16 -0.62 -4.28
N ASN A 130 -13.65 0.25 -5.14
CA ASN A 130 -12.29 0.14 -5.68
C ASN A 130 -11.23 0.25 -4.58
N ILE A 131 -11.42 1.14 -3.58
CA ILE A 131 -10.57 1.22 -2.41
C ILE A 131 -10.56 -0.11 -1.64
N VAL A 132 -11.73 -0.70 -1.35
CA VAL A 132 -11.82 -2.00 -0.67
C VAL A 132 -11.08 -3.09 -1.44
N GLN A 133 -11.27 -3.16 -2.77
CA GLN A 133 -10.59 -4.14 -3.63
C GLN A 133 -9.07 -3.94 -3.63
N ALA A 134 -8.59 -2.69 -3.65
CA ALA A 134 -7.17 -2.38 -3.57
C ALA A 134 -6.53 -2.91 -2.27
N PHE A 135 -7.17 -2.67 -1.14
CA PHE A 135 -6.72 -3.20 0.15
C PHE A 135 -6.77 -4.72 0.22
N GLN A 136 -7.81 -5.34 -0.33
CA GLN A 136 -7.92 -6.80 -0.42
C GLN A 136 -6.78 -7.38 -1.27
N GLN A 137 -6.55 -6.82 -2.45
CA GLN A 137 -5.49 -7.25 -3.35
C GLN A 137 -4.09 -7.06 -2.72
N ALA A 138 -3.87 -5.95 -1.99
CA ALA A 138 -2.62 -5.74 -1.28
C ALA A 138 -2.34 -6.82 -0.22
N ARG A 139 -3.38 -7.29 0.49
CA ARG A 139 -3.27 -8.42 1.42
C ARG A 139 -2.95 -9.74 0.71
N GLU A 140 -3.64 -10.04 -0.38
CA GLU A 140 -3.47 -11.28 -1.15
C GLU A 140 -2.06 -11.43 -1.73
N TYR A 141 -1.49 -10.34 -2.22
CA TYR A 141 -0.15 -10.31 -2.82
C TYR A 141 0.96 -9.94 -1.83
N ASN A 142 0.64 -9.64 -0.57
CA ASN A 142 1.57 -9.10 0.42
C ASN A 142 2.35 -7.89 -0.13
N ALA A 143 1.65 -7.04 -0.89
CA ALA A 143 2.20 -5.88 -1.57
C ALA A 143 2.07 -4.62 -0.71
N VAL A 144 2.92 -3.64 -0.96
CA VAL A 144 2.75 -2.28 -0.46
C VAL A 144 1.65 -1.61 -1.28
N LEU A 145 0.66 -1.05 -0.61
CA LEU A 145 -0.38 -0.27 -1.25
C LEU A 145 0.05 1.20 -1.26
N PHE A 146 0.20 1.77 -2.45
CA PHE A 146 0.63 3.14 -2.62
C PHE A 146 -0.47 3.99 -3.24
N PHE A 147 -0.84 5.06 -2.56
CA PHE A 147 -1.78 6.05 -3.03
C PHE A 147 -1.04 7.33 -3.41
N ASP A 148 -0.90 7.58 -4.71
CA ASP A 148 -0.35 8.81 -5.22
C ASP A 148 -1.45 9.87 -5.38
N GLU A 149 -1.07 11.16 -5.31
CA GLU A 149 -1.99 12.29 -5.34
C GLU A 149 -3.12 12.17 -4.30
N ALA A 150 -2.75 11.74 -3.08
CA ALA A 150 -3.72 11.48 -2.01
C ALA A 150 -4.32 12.74 -1.37
N ASP A 151 -4.11 13.90 -1.95
CA ASP A 151 -4.51 15.21 -1.43
C ASP A 151 -6.03 15.31 -1.20
N THR A 152 -6.82 14.78 -2.14
CA THR A 152 -8.29 14.82 -2.07
C THR A 152 -8.84 14.00 -0.90
N VAL A 153 -8.25 12.84 -0.65
CA VAL A 153 -8.72 11.92 0.40
C VAL A 153 -8.17 12.29 1.77
N LEU A 154 -6.90 12.68 1.87
CA LEU A 154 -6.27 13.03 3.15
C LEU A 154 -6.65 14.42 3.66
N GLY A 155 -7.14 15.32 2.78
CA GLY A 155 -7.54 16.67 3.15
C GLY A 155 -8.75 16.72 4.09
N LYS A 156 -8.98 17.87 4.75
CA LYS A 156 -10.15 18.09 5.61
C LYS A 156 -11.46 17.89 4.84
N ARG A 157 -12.48 17.47 5.55
CA ARG A 157 -13.83 17.32 5.00
C ARG A 157 -14.32 18.63 4.44
N LEU A 158 -14.93 18.56 3.27
CA LEU A 158 -15.65 19.69 2.68
C LEU A 158 -16.94 19.91 3.49
N SER A 159 -17.02 21.01 4.24
CA SER A 159 -18.16 21.33 5.10
C SER A 159 -19.38 21.81 4.30
N ASN A 160 -19.15 22.38 3.12
CA ASN A 160 -20.21 22.84 2.24
C ASN A 160 -20.38 21.86 1.07
N ILE A 161 -21.22 20.84 1.27
CA ILE A 161 -21.57 19.87 0.23
C ILE A 161 -22.51 20.58 -0.76
N THR A 162 -21.97 21.10 -1.84
CA THR A 162 -22.74 21.78 -2.90
C THR A 162 -22.96 20.92 -4.13
N GLN A 163 -22.22 19.80 -4.26
CA GLN A 163 -22.29 18.91 -5.41
C GLN A 163 -22.25 17.43 -5.00
N SER A 164 -22.80 16.56 -5.85
CA SER A 164 -22.76 15.10 -5.66
C SER A 164 -21.34 14.53 -5.59
N ALA A 165 -20.38 15.20 -6.22
CA ALA A 165 -18.95 14.86 -6.15
C ALA A 165 -18.40 14.96 -4.71
N ASP A 166 -18.77 15.98 -3.94
CA ASP A 166 -18.33 16.18 -2.56
C ASP A 166 -18.79 15.02 -1.64
N SER A 167 -20.02 14.51 -1.89
CA SER A 167 -20.55 13.34 -1.16
C SER A 167 -19.74 12.07 -1.46
N SER A 168 -19.34 11.86 -2.72
CA SER A 168 -18.55 10.68 -3.11
C SER A 168 -17.15 10.70 -2.49
N VAL A 169 -16.50 11.86 -2.44
CA VAL A 169 -15.19 12.05 -1.78
C VAL A 169 -15.28 11.77 -0.28
N ASN A 170 -16.31 12.28 0.40
CA ASN A 170 -16.51 12.02 1.83
C ASN A 170 -16.78 10.52 2.11
N THR A 171 -17.51 9.84 1.22
CA THR A 171 -17.72 8.38 1.30
C THR A 171 -16.41 7.63 1.10
N ALA A 172 -15.61 7.98 0.11
CA ALA A 172 -14.31 7.39 -0.16
C ALA A 172 -13.36 7.54 1.06
N ARG A 173 -13.35 8.71 1.70
CA ARG A 173 -12.60 8.97 2.95
C ARG A 173 -13.03 8.03 4.08
N GLY A 174 -14.34 7.89 4.30
CA GLY A 174 -14.86 6.99 5.33
C GLY A 174 -14.45 5.54 5.10
N VAL A 175 -14.52 5.07 3.84
CA VAL A 175 -14.08 3.73 3.45
C VAL A 175 -12.56 3.59 3.65
N MET A 176 -11.76 4.56 3.23
CA MET A 176 -10.30 4.56 3.39
C MET A 176 -9.91 4.45 4.87
N LEU A 177 -10.50 5.26 5.74
CA LEU A 177 -10.24 5.22 7.18
C LEU A 177 -10.56 3.85 7.78
N LYS A 178 -11.71 3.26 7.39
CA LYS A 178 -12.08 1.92 7.84
C LYS A 178 -11.12 0.85 7.34
N GLN A 179 -10.69 0.95 6.07
CA GLN A 179 -9.73 -0.02 5.52
C GLN A 179 -8.36 0.12 6.17
N LEU A 180 -7.88 1.34 6.46
CA LEU A 180 -6.64 1.56 7.20
C LEU A 180 -6.67 0.90 8.58
N GLU A 181 -7.76 0.97 9.32
CA GLU A 181 -7.91 0.33 10.63
C GLU A 181 -7.83 -1.20 10.59
N GLN A 182 -8.19 -1.80 9.47
CA GLN A 182 -8.28 -3.26 9.29
C GLN A 182 -7.09 -3.86 8.54
N HIS A 183 -6.19 -3.02 8.05
CA HIS A 183 -5.09 -3.46 7.20
C HIS A 183 -3.80 -3.58 7.99
N THR A 184 -3.24 -4.78 8.01
CA THR A 184 -1.98 -5.10 8.68
C THR A 184 -0.75 -4.99 7.76
N GLY A 185 -0.95 -4.64 6.49
CA GLY A 185 0.12 -4.42 5.51
C GLY A 185 0.61 -2.97 5.50
N ILE A 186 1.61 -2.71 4.67
CA ILE A 186 2.19 -1.38 4.51
C ILE A 186 1.36 -0.55 3.53
N VAL A 187 0.99 0.66 3.95
CA VAL A 187 0.31 1.65 3.12
C VAL A 187 1.16 2.91 3.02
N ALA A 188 1.44 3.34 1.81
CA ALA A 188 2.15 4.57 1.52
C ALA A 188 1.21 5.60 0.88
N PHE A 189 1.33 6.84 1.28
CA PHE A 189 0.67 7.98 0.65
C PHE A 189 1.70 8.94 0.11
N ALA A 190 1.41 9.59 -1.02
CA ALA A 190 2.14 10.74 -1.51
C ALA A 190 1.19 11.92 -1.72
N THR A 191 1.59 13.09 -1.23
CA THR A 191 0.82 14.33 -1.33
C THR A 191 1.72 15.50 -1.72
N ASN A 192 1.16 16.45 -2.45
CA ASN A 192 1.88 17.66 -2.80
C ASN A 192 1.69 18.78 -1.75
N PHE A 193 0.69 18.66 -0.88
CA PHE A 193 0.36 19.67 0.12
C PHE A 193 0.59 19.16 1.55
N ALA A 194 1.28 19.99 2.36
CA ALA A 194 1.60 19.70 3.76
C ALA A 194 0.48 20.06 4.74
N TYR A 195 -0.56 20.75 4.28
CA TYR A 195 -1.48 21.46 5.16
C TYR A 195 -2.92 20.97 4.98
N ASN A 196 -3.68 20.94 6.07
CA ASN A 196 -5.10 20.61 6.11
C ASN A 196 -5.46 19.12 6.04
N TYR A 197 -4.62 18.23 6.59
CA TYR A 197 -5.05 16.84 6.77
C TYR A 197 -6.24 16.73 7.74
N ASP A 198 -7.14 15.80 7.43
CA ASP A 198 -8.17 15.40 8.39
C ASP A 198 -7.50 14.75 9.61
N PRO A 199 -7.77 15.23 10.84
CA PRO A 199 -7.21 14.64 12.06
C PRO A 199 -7.41 13.14 12.19
N ALA A 200 -8.44 12.59 11.55
CA ALA A 200 -8.68 11.16 11.53
C ALA A 200 -7.59 10.38 10.78
N PHE A 201 -7.05 10.93 9.69
CA PHE A 201 -5.90 10.33 8.99
C PHE A 201 -4.59 10.54 9.74
N VAL A 202 -4.37 11.72 10.32
CA VAL A 202 -3.14 12.02 11.09
C VAL A 202 -2.93 10.99 12.21
N ARG A 203 -3.99 10.54 12.86
CA ARG A 203 -3.91 9.54 13.95
C ARG A 203 -3.62 8.12 13.44
N ARG A 204 -3.82 7.83 12.16
CA ARG A 204 -3.67 6.50 11.55
C ARG A 204 -2.42 6.38 10.68
N ILE A 205 -1.75 7.48 10.47
CA ILE A 205 -0.49 7.53 9.71
C ILE A 205 0.66 7.59 10.71
N LEU A 206 1.46 6.54 10.74
CA LEU A 206 2.57 6.35 11.66
C LEU A 206 3.63 7.46 11.52
N LYS A 207 3.88 7.90 10.29
CA LYS A 207 4.93 8.87 10.00
C LYS A 207 4.55 9.77 8.82
N HIS A 208 4.79 11.08 8.98
CA HIS A 208 4.71 12.06 7.90
C HIS A 208 6.12 12.58 7.62
N ILE A 209 6.63 12.40 6.39
CA ILE A 209 8.00 12.76 6.01
C ILE A 209 7.96 13.84 4.94
N TYR A 210 8.61 14.97 5.23
CA TYR A 210 8.76 16.06 4.28
C TYR A 210 9.91 15.78 3.31
N ILE A 211 9.63 15.88 2.01
CA ILE A 211 10.61 15.74 0.94
C ILE A 211 10.83 17.13 0.31
N PRO A 212 11.95 17.79 0.60
CA PRO A 212 12.25 19.11 0.04
C PRO A 212 12.67 19.01 -1.44
N LEU A 213 12.76 20.19 -2.08
CA LEU A 213 13.38 20.34 -3.40
C LEU A 213 14.91 20.20 -3.31
#